data_0e13547e8b99668cb064342f12a97fef
#
_entry.id   0e13547e8b99668cb064342f12a97fef
#
_cell.length_a   1.000
_cell.length_b   1.000
_cell.length_c   1.000
_cell.angle_alpha   90.00
_cell.angle_beta   90.00
_cell.angle_gamma   90.00
#
_symmetry.space_group_name_H-M   'P 1'
#
loop_
_entity.id
_entity.type
_entity.pdbx_description
1 polymer ?
#
loop_
_entity_poly.entity_id
_entity_poly.type
_entity_poly.pdbx_seq_one_letter_code
_entity_poly.pdbx_strand_id
1 'polypeptide(L)'
;MLVSRNLARQNANRCIYLWILLCAALWSAVFAALLSGCTYDSGWGGEPVPVRITFLDVGQGLAVLLEHDGRYALYDTGPDSAGLLDTLASRGVKSLDWVLVSHFHRDHGGGFMEMGAALKSGALKVGRLLVGLDTAVGFVGDSIYTVARRYKIPVDTLERGDTVFFTEGLRLECLWPVSYGRFGENRASVVLQGSMVGPQAGRESAFLFAGDLDTVGENRLMELSRDLSADLLQVGHHGSAGSSGLPFLARVTPKYAGIGVGKNNRYGHPKDEVVNKLRLVTGDSAAIYRTDLHGSFSFEMWPGVGLVIP
;
A
#
# COMPACT_ATOMS: atom_id res chain seq x y z
N MET A 1 75.06 -32.90 2.35
CA MET A 1 73.63 -33.37 2.33
C MET A 1 72.59 -32.36 2.91
N LEU A 2 72.94 -31.15 3.32
CA LEU A 2 72.05 -30.14 3.90
C LEU A 2 71.58 -29.10 2.89
N VAL A 3 72.22 -28.85 1.77
CA VAL A 3 71.90 -27.82 0.78
C VAL A 3 70.75 -28.27 -0.12
N SER A 4 70.58 -29.56 -0.42
CA SER A 4 69.47 -30.06 -1.27
C SER A 4 68.08 -30.04 -0.62
N ARG A 5 68.03 -30.08 0.72
CA ARG A 5 66.75 -30.03 1.45
C ARG A 5 66.10 -28.60 1.53
N ASN A 6 66.94 -27.55 1.47
CA ASN A 6 66.43 -26.16 1.50
C ASN A 6 65.86 -25.70 0.16
N LEU A 7 66.44 -26.14 -0.96
CA LEU A 7 65.92 -25.84 -2.30
C LEU A 7 64.57 -26.52 -2.53
N ALA A 8 64.37 -27.76 -2.09
CA ALA A 8 63.09 -28.46 -2.22
C ALA A 8 61.97 -27.81 -1.37
N ARG A 9 62.27 -27.31 -0.17
CA ARG A 9 61.29 -26.56 0.66
C ARG A 9 60.97 -25.20 0.09
N GLN A 10 61.88 -24.45 -0.50
CA GLN A 10 61.64 -23.19 -1.14
C GLN A 10 60.78 -23.35 -2.40
N ASN A 11 60.97 -24.39 -3.19
CA ASN A 11 60.15 -24.67 -4.36
C ASN A 11 58.73 -25.16 -3.98
N ALA A 12 58.58 -25.95 -2.93
CA ALA A 12 57.28 -26.37 -2.42
C ALA A 12 56.44 -25.17 -1.90
N ASN A 13 57.07 -24.25 -1.17
CA ASN A 13 56.38 -23.03 -0.70
C ASN A 13 55.98 -22.09 -1.86
N ARG A 14 56.81 -21.97 -2.90
CA ARG A 14 56.48 -21.21 -4.11
C ARG A 14 55.29 -21.81 -4.86
N CYS A 15 55.20 -23.13 -4.98
CA CYS A 15 54.07 -23.80 -5.60
C CYS A 15 52.77 -23.59 -4.77
N ILE A 16 52.85 -23.67 -3.45
CA ILE A 16 51.68 -23.43 -2.58
C ILE A 16 51.21 -21.98 -2.69
N TYR A 17 52.12 -20.99 -2.71
CA TYR A 17 51.73 -19.57 -2.91
C TYR A 17 51.11 -19.31 -4.28
N LEU A 18 51.65 -19.93 -5.35
CA LEU A 18 51.04 -19.82 -6.68
C LEU A 18 49.64 -20.45 -6.73
N TRP A 19 49.43 -21.57 -6.06
CA TRP A 19 48.11 -22.21 -5.97
C TRP A 19 47.11 -21.39 -5.20
N ILE A 20 47.49 -20.74 -4.09
CA ILE A 20 46.63 -19.86 -3.31
C ILE A 20 46.27 -18.62 -4.12
N LEU A 21 47.19 -18.01 -4.85
CA LEU A 21 46.91 -16.86 -5.72
C LEU A 21 46.03 -17.23 -6.91
N LEU A 22 46.18 -18.40 -7.51
CA LEU A 22 45.33 -18.91 -8.57
C LEU A 22 43.91 -19.21 -8.07
N CYS A 23 43.78 -19.81 -6.90
CA CYS A 23 42.49 -20.05 -6.29
C CYS A 23 41.79 -18.74 -5.93
N ALA A 24 42.50 -17.74 -5.38
CA ALA A 24 41.96 -16.43 -5.07
C ALA A 24 41.50 -15.67 -6.33
N ALA A 25 42.27 -15.75 -7.42
CA ALA A 25 41.92 -15.15 -8.71
C ALA A 25 40.69 -15.84 -9.37
N LEU A 26 40.61 -17.18 -9.26
CA LEU A 26 39.44 -17.93 -9.72
C LEU A 26 38.17 -17.62 -8.90
N TRP A 27 38.30 -17.49 -7.58
CA TRP A 27 37.20 -17.10 -6.71
C TRP A 27 36.70 -15.67 -6.99
N SER A 28 37.62 -14.73 -7.23
CA SER A 28 37.25 -13.36 -7.60
C SER A 28 36.59 -13.28 -8.98
N ALA A 29 37.07 -14.11 -9.95
CA ALA A 29 36.45 -14.18 -11.27
C ALA A 29 35.06 -14.83 -11.24
N VAL A 30 34.87 -15.89 -10.45
CA VAL A 30 33.56 -16.53 -10.24
C VAL A 30 32.63 -15.61 -9.51
N PHE A 31 33.11 -14.87 -8.51
CA PHE A 31 32.29 -13.88 -7.78
C PHE A 31 31.91 -12.69 -8.67
N ALA A 32 32.83 -12.21 -9.51
CA ALA A 32 32.54 -11.18 -10.50
C ALA A 32 31.55 -11.67 -11.59
N ALA A 33 31.67 -12.94 -12.02
CA ALA A 33 30.72 -13.54 -12.98
C ALA A 33 29.35 -13.78 -12.35
N LEU A 34 29.27 -14.11 -11.07
CA LEU A 34 28.00 -14.22 -10.34
C LEU A 34 27.34 -12.84 -10.12
N LEU A 35 28.14 -11.78 -9.96
CA LEU A 35 27.61 -10.41 -9.86
C LEU A 35 27.23 -9.83 -11.24
N SER A 36 27.89 -10.22 -12.32
CA SER A 36 27.57 -9.78 -13.68
C SER A 36 26.48 -10.64 -14.35
N GLY A 37 26.14 -11.80 -13.79
CA GLY A 37 25.09 -12.69 -14.32
C GLY A 37 23.68 -12.39 -13.80
N CYS A 38 23.53 -11.50 -12.82
CA CYS A 38 22.24 -10.99 -12.36
C CYS A 38 21.92 -9.63 -12.99
N THR A 39 21.97 -9.53 -14.31
CA THR A 39 21.14 -8.52 -14.95
C THR A 39 19.70 -9.05 -14.83
N TYR A 40 18.97 -8.50 -13.89
CA TYR A 40 17.52 -8.64 -13.80
C TYR A 40 16.96 -8.11 -15.12
N ASP A 41 16.77 -9.00 -16.09
CA ASP A 41 15.99 -8.67 -17.29
C ASP A 41 14.54 -8.66 -16.83
N SER A 42 14.07 -7.48 -16.43
CA SER A 42 12.70 -7.27 -15.94
C SER A 42 11.65 -7.51 -17.01
N GLY A 43 12.06 -7.81 -18.25
CA GLY A 43 11.13 -7.77 -19.39
C GLY A 43 10.52 -6.37 -19.63
N TRP A 44 10.89 -5.40 -18.79
CA TRP A 44 10.46 -4.02 -18.76
C TRP A 44 11.67 -3.19 -19.24
N GLY A 45 11.60 -2.58 -20.38
CA GLY A 45 12.70 -1.86 -21.02
C GLY A 45 13.12 -0.55 -20.33
N GLY A 46 12.90 -0.39 -19.00
CA GLY A 46 13.24 0.78 -18.20
C GLY A 46 13.75 0.40 -16.80
N GLU A 47 14.28 1.40 -16.08
CA GLU A 47 14.59 1.23 -14.65
C GLU A 47 13.31 0.95 -13.87
N PRO A 48 13.36 0.07 -12.85
CA PRO A 48 12.18 -0.24 -12.05
C PRO A 48 11.68 1.01 -11.32
N VAL A 49 10.39 1.30 -11.45
CA VAL A 49 9.71 2.41 -10.77
C VAL A 49 8.85 1.83 -9.65
N PRO A 50 8.92 2.37 -8.43
CA PRO A 50 8.10 1.87 -7.33
C PRO A 50 6.64 2.31 -7.45
N VAL A 51 5.75 1.54 -6.84
CA VAL A 51 4.43 2.04 -6.46
C VAL A 51 4.57 2.79 -5.15
N ARG A 52 4.33 4.11 -5.16
CA ARG A 52 4.32 4.92 -3.96
C ARG A 52 2.92 4.98 -3.39
N ILE A 53 2.82 4.74 -2.08
CA ILE A 53 1.58 4.73 -1.29
C ILE A 53 1.69 5.85 -0.27
N THR A 54 0.94 6.94 -0.44
CA THR A 54 1.01 8.12 0.42
C THR A 54 -0.28 8.28 1.21
N PHE A 55 -0.19 8.21 2.53
CA PHE A 55 -1.24 8.64 3.44
C PHE A 55 -1.21 10.15 3.51
N LEU A 56 -2.26 10.80 3.03
CA LEU A 56 -2.38 12.25 3.04
C LEU A 56 -2.92 12.73 4.39
N ASP A 57 -2.32 13.80 4.93
CA ASP A 57 -2.89 14.47 6.10
C ASP A 57 -4.09 15.31 5.65
N VAL A 58 -5.26 14.75 5.83
CA VAL A 58 -6.57 15.36 5.56
C VAL A 58 -7.35 15.68 6.84
N GLY A 59 -6.63 15.77 7.97
CA GLY A 59 -7.27 15.88 9.29
C GLY A 59 -7.93 14.57 9.72
N GLN A 60 -9.11 14.65 10.37
CA GLN A 60 -9.83 13.44 10.78
C GLN A 60 -10.54 12.82 9.57
N GLY A 61 -9.92 11.81 8.99
CA GLY A 61 -10.39 11.11 7.81
C GLY A 61 -9.29 10.28 7.15
N LEU A 62 -9.62 9.69 6.03
CA LEU A 62 -8.70 8.85 5.25
C LEU A 62 -8.61 9.34 3.80
N ALA A 63 -7.38 9.49 3.32
CA ALA A 63 -7.08 9.62 1.91
C ALA A 63 -5.70 8.99 1.64
N VAL A 64 -5.65 8.01 0.75
CA VAL A 64 -4.39 7.34 0.37
C VAL A 64 -4.19 7.49 -1.12
N LEU A 65 -3.11 8.18 -1.49
CA LEU A 65 -2.71 8.38 -2.88
C LEU A 65 -1.77 7.25 -3.31
N LEU A 66 -2.13 6.57 -4.38
CA LEU A 66 -1.26 5.66 -5.12
C LEU A 66 -0.65 6.40 -6.29
N GLU A 67 0.66 6.26 -6.47
CA GLU A 67 1.43 6.85 -7.56
C GLU A 67 2.35 5.81 -8.19
N HIS A 68 2.38 5.75 -9.52
CA HIS A 68 3.30 4.93 -10.29
C HIS A 68 3.48 5.51 -11.68
N ASP A 69 4.72 5.84 -12.04
CA ASP A 69 5.10 6.35 -13.38
C ASP A 69 4.18 7.47 -13.89
N GLY A 70 3.94 8.48 -13.04
CA GLY A 70 3.09 9.63 -13.36
C GLY A 70 1.58 9.34 -13.42
N ARG A 71 1.15 8.13 -13.12
CA ARG A 71 -0.26 7.75 -12.91
C ARG A 71 -0.62 7.88 -11.44
N TYR A 72 -1.87 8.22 -11.18
CA TYR A 72 -2.37 8.47 -9.83
C TYR A 72 -3.73 7.85 -9.63
N ALA A 73 -3.97 7.35 -8.42
CA ALA A 73 -5.27 6.87 -7.98
C ALA A 73 -5.48 7.19 -6.48
N LEU A 74 -6.72 7.32 -6.06
CA LEU A 74 -7.07 7.61 -4.67
C LEU A 74 -7.92 6.49 -4.07
N TYR A 75 -7.54 6.04 -2.88
CA TYR A 75 -8.40 5.28 -1.98
C TYR A 75 -8.84 6.23 -0.87
N ASP A 76 -10.13 6.55 -0.84
CA ASP A 76 -10.78 7.60 -0.06
C ASP A 76 -10.27 9.02 -0.35
N THR A 77 -11.01 10.02 0.08
CA THR A 77 -10.78 11.42 -0.26
C THR A 77 -10.75 12.34 0.97
N GLY A 78 -10.87 11.77 2.16
CA GLY A 78 -10.97 12.53 3.39
C GLY A 78 -12.28 13.33 3.50
N PRO A 79 -12.39 14.16 4.54
CA PRO A 79 -13.53 15.04 4.71
C PRO A 79 -13.52 16.19 3.70
N ASP A 80 -14.68 16.79 3.45
CA ASP A 80 -14.76 18.06 2.76
C ASP A 80 -14.02 19.16 3.55
N SER A 81 -13.54 20.18 2.84
CA SER A 81 -12.76 21.30 3.40
C SER A 81 -11.39 20.88 4.03
N ALA A 82 -10.91 19.67 3.75
CA ALA A 82 -9.60 19.20 4.20
C ALA A 82 -8.42 19.67 3.34
N GLY A 83 -8.66 20.45 2.27
CA GLY A 83 -7.59 20.89 1.37
C GLY A 83 -7.04 19.80 0.47
N LEU A 84 -7.77 18.70 0.24
CA LEU A 84 -7.34 17.62 -0.63
C LEU A 84 -6.94 18.10 -2.03
N LEU A 85 -7.74 18.99 -2.63
CA LEU A 85 -7.46 19.52 -3.98
C LEU A 85 -6.17 20.33 -4.03
N ASP A 86 -5.86 21.13 -3.02
CA ASP A 86 -4.61 21.87 -2.91
C ASP A 86 -3.43 20.92 -2.72
N THR A 87 -3.62 19.89 -1.93
CA THR A 87 -2.61 18.83 -1.72
C THR A 87 -2.31 18.08 -3.02
N LEU A 88 -3.33 17.70 -3.80
CA LEU A 88 -3.16 17.06 -5.10
C LEU A 88 -2.47 18.01 -6.10
N ALA A 89 -2.91 19.27 -6.16
CA ALA A 89 -2.34 20.28 -7.06
C ALA A 89 -0.85 20.56 -6.74
N SER A 90 -0.48 20.68 -5.46
CA SER A 90 0.91 20.88 -5.01
C SER A 90 1.83 19.71 -5.37
N ARG A 91 1.27 18.49 -5.51
CA ARG A 91 1.96 17.29 -5.98
C ARG A 91 1.95 17.13 -7.50
N GLY A 92 1.36 18.09 -8.24
CA GLY A 92 1.26 18.05 -9.70
C GLY A 92 0.23 17.06 -10.23
N VAL A 93 -0.67 16.54 -9.40
CA VAL A 93 -1.71 15.59 -9.79
C VAL A 93 -2.79 16.30 -10.58
N LYS A 94 -2.89 16.02 -11.86
CA LYS A 94 -3.88 16.58 -12.79
C LYS A 94 -4.90 15.55 -13.27
N SER A 95 -4.64 14.28 -13.05
CA SER A 95 -5.52 13.19 -13.44
C SER A 95 -5.43 12.07 -12.41
N LEU A 96 -6.57 11.52 -12.05
CA LEU A 96 -6.70 10.29 -11.26
C LEU A 96 -7.31 9.22 -12.19
N ASP A 97 -6.65 8.08 -12.31
CA ASP A 97 -7.18 6.96 -13.09
C ASP A 97 -8.50 6.50 -12.50
N TRP A 98 -8.54 6.42 -11.19
CA TRP A 98 -9.75 6.16 -10.42
C TRP A 98 -9.68 6.82 -9.05
N VAL A 99 -10.86 7.07 -8.48
CA VAL A 99 -11.10 7.37 -7.08
C VAL A 99 -11.98 6.27 -6.53
N LEU A 100 -11.52 5.61 -5.47
CA LEU A 100 -12.33 4.65 -4.73
C LEU A 100 -12.81 5.30 -3.45
N VAL A 101 -14.12 5.25 -3.19
CA VAL A 101 -14.72 5.62 -1.90
C VAL A 101 -15.12 4.33 -1.20
N SER A 102 -14.44 4.04 -0.09
CA SER A 102 -14.61 2.78 0.64
C SER A 102 -16.03 2.61 1.17
N HIS A 103 -16.61 3.67 1.72
CA HIS A 103 -17.99 3.77 2.17
C HIS A 103 -18.42 5.24 2.25
N PHE A 104 -19.74 5.51 2.44
CA PHE A 104 -20.29 6.85 2.30
C PHE A 104 -20.30 7.68 3.59
N HIS A 105 -19.26 7.57 4.43
CA HIS A 105 -19.04 8.55 5.48
C HIS A 105 -18.28 9.78 4.97
N ARG A 106 -18.51 10.92 5.64
CA ARG A 106 -17.99 12.21 5.19
C ARG A 106 -16.46 12.29 5.25
N ASP A 107 -15.85 11.66 6.22
CA ASP A 107 -14.42 11.60 6.42
C ASP A 107 -13.68 10.64 5.47
N HIS A 108 -14.43 9.99 4.55
CA HIS A 108 -13.92 9.16 3.46
C HIS A 108 -14.28 9.70 2.07
N GLY A 109 -15.54 10.12 1.88
CA GLY A 109 -16.05 10.57 0.59
C GLY A 109 -16.22 12.08 0.46
N GLY A 110 -15.99 12.85 1.53
CA GLY A 110 -16.25 14.29 1.56
C GLY A 110 -15.45 15.09 0.53
N GLY A 111 -14.17 14.78 0.39
CA GLY A 111 -13.30 15.45 -0.58
C GLY A 111 -13.76 15.27 -2.03
N PHE A 112 -14.37 14.12 -2.38
CA PHE A 112 -14.92 13.92 -3.72
C PHE A 112 -16.05 14.88 -4.05
N MET A 113 -16.88 15.23 -3.06
CA MET A 113 -17.98 16.19 -3.25
C MET A 113 -17.46 17.57 -3.68
N GLU A 114 -16.25 17.94 -3.26
CA GLU A 114 -15.62 19.24 -3.57
C GLU A 114 -14.88 19.26 -4.90
N MET A 115 -14.67 18.12 -5.55
CA MET A 115 -13.94 18.04 -6.83
C MET A 115 -14.64 18.77 -7.98
N GLY A 116 -15.91 19.13 -7.80
CA GLY A 116 -16.73 19.72 -8.87
C GLY A 116 -16.14 20.96 -9.55
N ALA A 117 -15.51 21.88 -8.81
CA ALA A 117 -14.89 23.07 -9.37
C ALA A 117 -13.63 22.71 -10.22
N ALA A 118 -12.79 21.83 -9.73
CA ALA A 118 -11.58 21.37 -10.41
C ALA A 118 -11.92 20.54 -11.67
N LEU A 119 -12.95 19.70 -11.59
CA LEU A 119 -13.47 18.93 -12.73
C LEU A 119 -14.04 19.87 -13.82
N LYS A 120 -14.81 20.90 -13.40
CA LYS A 120 -15.40 21.88 -14.32
C LYS A 120 -14.34 22.69 -15.06
N SER A 121 -13.30 23.12 -14.37
CA SER A 121 -12.20 23.91 -14.98
C SER A 121 -11.24 23.05 -15.80
N GLY A 122 -11.26 21.73 -15.66
CA GLY A 122 -10.29 20.82 -16.25
C GLY A 122 -8.96 20.79 -15.51
N ALA A 123 -8.87 21.40 -14.31
CA ALA A 123 -7.68 21.35 -13.46
C ALA A 123 -7.43 19.94 -12.90
N LEU A 124 -8.48 19.14 -12.74
CA LEU A 124 -8.43 17.75 -12.36
C LEU A 124 -9.31 16.92 -13.32
N LYS A 125 -8.85 15.72 -13.65
CA LYS A 125 -9.62 14.68 -14.34
C LYS A 125 -9.74 13.47 -13.45
N VAL A 126 -10.89 12.81 -13.47
CA VAL A 126 -11.13 11.52 -12.80
C VAL A 126 -11.64 10.56 -13.86
N GLY A 127 -10.89 9.49 -14.08
CA GLY A 127 -11.22 8.47 -15.09
C GLY A 127 -12.42 7.63 -14.69
N ARG A 128 -12.52 7.27 -13.38
CA ARG A 128 -13.55 6.36 -12.87
C ARG A 128 -13.77 6.59 -11.36
N LEU A 129 -14.99 6.43 -10.92
CA LEU A 129 -15.35 6.32 -9.51
C LEU A 129 -15.64 4.86 -9.17
N LEU A 130 -14.99 4.35 -8.14
CA LEU A 130 -15.21 3.01 -7.62
C LEU A 130 -15.87 3.13 -6.23
N VAL A 131 -16.90 2.35 -5.99
CA VAL A 131 -17.65 2.34 -4.72
C VAL A 131 -17.95 0.90 -4.29
N GLY A 132 -18.20 0.70 -3.00
CA GLY A 132 -18.65 -0.61 -2.49
C GLY A 132 -20.17 -0.78 -2.60
N LEU A 133 -20.65 -1.91 -2.09
CA LEU A 133 -22.09 -2.25 -1.97
C LEU A 133 -22.69 -1.62 -0.70
N ASP A 134 -22.47 -0.32 -0.48
CA ASP A 134 -23.02 0.37 0.68
C ASP A 134 -24.53 0.62 0.50
N THR A 135 -25.33 0.13 1.44
CA THR A 135 -26.77 0.33 1.45
C THR A 135 -27.20 1.60 2.21
N ALA A 136 -26.27 2.23 2.93
CA ALA A 136 -26.49 3.47 3.67
C ALA A 136 -26.00 4.68 2.87
N VAL A 137 -26.52 4.87 1.65
CA VAL A 137 -26.04 5.89 0.71
C VAL A 137 -26.07 7.30 1.31
N GLY A 138 -27.19 7.71 1.90
CA GLY A 138 -27.34 8.99 2.60
C GLY A 138 -26.93 10.22 1.79
N PHE A 139 -26.77 11.35 2.47
CA PHE A 139 -26.42 12.63 1.83
C PHE A 139 -25.05 12.59 1.12
N VAL A 140 -24.06 11.92 1.72
CA VAL A 140 -22.69 11.86 1.16
C VAL A 140 -22.69 11.06 -0.15
N GLY A 141 -23.28 9.87 -0.16
CA GLY A 141 -23.36 9.04 -1.35
C GLY A 141 -24.18 9.71 -2.47
N ASP A 142 -25.34 10.32 -2.14
CA ASP A 142 -26.15 11.07 -3.10
C ASP A 142 -25.37 12.23 -3.74
N SER A 143 -24.57 12.94 -2.94
CA SER A 143 -23.71 14.03 -3.40
C SER A 143 -22.59 13.52 -4.31
N ILE A 144 -21.93 12.43 -3.94
CA ILE A 144 -20.87 11.76 -4.74
C ILE A 144 -21.45 11.34 -6.10
N TYR A 145 -22.58 10.63 -6.12
CA TYR A 145 -23.24 10.23 -7.37
C TYR A 145 -23.70 11.43 -8.22
N THR A 146 -24.08 12.52 -7.57
CA THR A 146 -24.46 13.75 -8.28
C THR A 146 -23.27 14.38 -8.97
N VAL A 147 -22.11 14.46 -8.30
CA VAL A 147 -20.86 14.93 -8.92
C VAL A 147 -20.45 14.01 -10.06
N ALA A 148 -20.40 12.69 -9.86
CA ALA A 148 -20.03 11.73 -10.88
C ALA A 148 -20.92 11.85 -12.14
N ARG A 149 -22.26 11.92 -11.95
CA ARG A 149 -23.21 12.09 -13.05
C ARG A 149 -23.03 13.42 -13.78
N ARG A 150 -22.85 14.52 -13.04
CA ARG A 150 -22.68 15.85 -13.61
C ARG A 150 -21.46 15.97 -14.51
N TYR A 151 -20.37 15.32 -14.13
CA TYR A 151 -19.10 15.34 -14.88
C TYR A 151 -18.87 14.09 -15.72
N LYS A 152 -19.90 13.24 -15.86
CA LYS A 152 -19.88 12.02 -16.67
C LYS A 152 -18.73 11.06 -16.29
N ILE A 153 -18.40 10.98 -15.00
CA ILE A 153 -17.44 10.03 -14.48
C ILE A 153 -18.13 8.66 -14.41
N PRO A 154 -17.60 7.63 -15.08
CA PRO A 154 -18.12 6.26 -14.96
C PRO A 154 -18.05 5.80 -13.49
N VAL A 155 -19.08 5.08 -13.05
CA VAL A 155 -19.16 4.55 -11.69
C VAL A 155 -19.25 3.04 -11.78
N ASP A 156 -18.33 2.36 -11.11
CA ASP A 156 -18.36 0.91 -10.96
C ASP A 156 -18.52 0.54 -9.48
N THR A 157 -19.29 -0.49 -9.24
CA THR A 157 -19.48 -1.06 -7.90
C THR A 157 -18.58 -2.27 -7.75
N LEU A 158 -17.81 -2.30 -6.67
CA LEU A 158 -16.88 -3.37 -6.34
C LEU A 158 -17.49 -4.36 -5.34
N GLU A 159 -17.27 -5.63 -5.59
CA GLU A 159 -17.54 -6.71 -4.68
C GLU A 159 -16.36 -7.67 -4.57
N ARG A 160 -16.40 -8.55 -3.61
CA ARG A 160 -15.34 -9.54 -3.38
C ARG A 160 -15.04 -10.37 -4.62
N GLY A 161 -13.77 -10.39 -5.00
CA GLY A 161 -13.25 -11.08 -6.18
C GLY A 161 -13.02 -10.18 -7.38
N ASP A 162 -13.55 -8.95 -7.37
CA ASP A 162 -13.24 -7.99 -8.41
C ASP A 162 -11.77 -7.56 -8.35
N THR A 163 -11.24 -7.23 -9.52
CA THR A 163 -9.89 -6.70 -9.66
C THR A 163 -9.95 -5.29 -10.23
N VAL A 164 -9.10 -4.42 -9.67
CA VAL A 164 -8.94 -3.04 -10.13
C VAL A 164 -7.59 -2.91 -10.82
N PHE A 165 -7.60 -2.42 -12.04
CA PHE A 165 -6.35 -2.14 -12.75
C PHE A 165 -5.81 -0.75 -12.35
N PHE A 166 -4.53 -0.67 -12.05
CA PHE A 166 -3.82 0.59 -11.85
C PHE A 166 -2.53 0.61 -12.68
N THR A 167 -1.68 -0.39 -12.52
CA THR A 167 -0.44 -0.52 -13.28
C THR A 167 -0.12 -2.00 -13.48
N GLU A 168 0.71 -2.29 -14.46
CA GLU A 168 1.24 -3.64 -14.63
C GLU A 168 2.10 -4.04 -13.43
N GLY A 169 2.12 -5.31 -13.07
CA GLY A 169 2.86 -5.83 -11.92
C GLY A 169 2.19 -5.61 -10.56
N LEU A 170 1.19 -4.73 -10.44
CA LEU A 170 0.39 -4.55 -9.24
C LEU A 170 -1.01 -5.13 -9.43
N ARG A 171 -1.31 -6.20 -8.71
CA ARG A 171 -2.65 -6.77 -8.63
C ARG A 171 -3.41 -6.12 -7.47
N LEU A 172 -4.52 -5.47 -7.78
CA LEU A 172 -5.46 -4.94 -6.81
C LEU A 172 -6.70 -5.82 -6.79
N GLU A 173 -7.04 -6.39 -5.64
CA GLU A 173 -8.19 -7.28 -5.46
C GLU A 173 -9.10 -6.74 -4.37
N CYS A 174 -10.40 -6.66 -4.67
CA CYS A 174 -11.44 -6.37 -3.70
C CYS A 174 -11.73 -7.63 -2.88
N LEU A 175 -11.47 -7.59 -1.59
CA LEU A 175 -11.71 -8.70 -0.68
C LEU A 175 -13.06 -8.61 0.03
N TRP A 176 -13.67 -7.44 0.06
CA TRP A 176 -14.93 -7.11 0.72
C TRP A 176 -15.52 -5.83 0.11
N PRO A 177 -16.85 -5.62 0.01
CA PRO A 177 -17.93 -6.46 0.53
C PRO A 177 -18.28 -7.66 -0.35
N VAL A 178 -19.21 -8.51 0.12
CA VAL A 178 -19.78 -9.63 -0.63
C VAL A 178 -21.16 -9.28 -1.18
N SER A 179 -21.49 -9.76 -2.40
CA SER A 179 -22.71 -9.40 -3.13
C SER A 179 -24.03 -9.82 -2.45
N TYR A 180 -23.99 -10.89 -1.67
CA TYR A 180 -25.19 -11.40 -0.98
C TYR A 180 -25.44 -10.74 0.38
N GLY A 181 -24.56 -9.82 0.82
CA GLY A 181 -24.69 -9.05 2.05
C GLY A 181 -25.44 -7.72 1.82
N ARG A 182 -26.14 -7.28 2.85
CA ARG A 182 -26.57 -5.88 2.96
C ARG A 182 -25.77 -5.26 4.08
N PHE A 183 -24.85 -4.43 3.69
CA PHE A 183 -23.95 -3.74 4.60
C PHE A 183 -24.21 -2.26 4.47
N GLY A 184 -24.16 -1.54 5.57
CA GLY A 184 -24.20 -0.10 5.58
C GLY A 184 -23.11 0.43 6.49
N GLU A 185 -22.82 1.71 6.35
CA GLU A 185 -21.84 2.40 7.16
C GLU A 185 -20.46 1.72 7.11
N ASN A 186 -19.76 1.65 8.23
CA ASN A 186 -18.39 1.12 8.32
C ASN A 186 -18.24 -0.29 7.78
N ARG A 187 -19.24 -1.15 7.97
CA ARG A 187 -19.19 -2.54 7.48
C ARG A 187 -19.28 -2.66 5.97
N ALA A 188 -19.72 -1.62 5.29
CA ALA A 188 -19.75 -1.55 3.82
C ALA A 188 -18.38 -1.19 3.22
N SER A 189 -17.38 -0.84 4.03
CA SER A 189 -16.06 -0.42 3.55
C SER A 189 -15.47 -1.41 2.56
N VAL A 190 -15.05 -0.92 1.40
CA VAL A 190 -14.30 -1.74 0.44
C VAL A 190 -12.94 -2.08 1.03
N VAL A 191 -12.65 -3.35 1.20
CA VAL A 191 -11.30 -3.81 1.56
C VAL A 191 -10.55 -4.14 0.28
N LEU A 192 -9.44 -3.42 0.06
CA LEU A 192 -8.60 -3.57 -1.12
C LEU A 192 -7.23 -4.13 -0.72
N GLN A 193 -6.85 -5.27 -1.29
CA GLN A 193 -5.49 -5.79 -1.18
C GLN A 193 -4.72 -5.51 -2.46
N GLY A 194 -3.57 -4.86 -2.34
CA GLY A 194 -2.62 -4.70 -3.43
C GLY A 194 -1.43 -5.63 -3.22
N SER A 195 -1.06 -6.39 -4.25
CA SER A 195 0.12 -7.26 -4.20
C SER A 195 0.98 -7.04 -5.43
N MET A 196 2.27 -6.83 -5.21
CA MET A 196 3.25 -6.81 -6.29
C MET A 196 3.62 -8.25 -6.64
N VAL A 197 3.55 -8.57 -7.92
CA VAL A 197 3.87 -9.90 -8.42
C VAL A 197 5.30 -9.87 -8.94
N GLY A 198 6.19 -10.65 -8.33
CA GLY A 198 7.56 -10.79 -8.79
C GLY A 198 7.68 -11.69 -10.02
N PRO A 199 8.84 -11.63 -10.72
CA PRO A 199 9.07 -12.38 -11.96
C PRO A 199 9.06 -13.90 -11.79
N GLN A 200 9.13 -14.40 -10.56
CA GLN A 200 9.13 -15.84 -10.25
C GLN A 200 7.79 -16.34 -9.69
N ALA A 201 6.68 -15.69 -10.04
CA ALA A 201 5.31 -16.06 -9.64
C ALA A 201 5.08 -16.14 -8.11
N GLY A 202 5.93 -15.50 -7.31
CA GLY A 202 5.77 -15.33 -5.86
C GLY A 202 5.28 -13.94 -5.52
N ARG A 203 4.51 -13.80 -4.42
CA ARG A 203 4.15 -12.50 -3.88
C ARG A 203 5.37 -11.90 -3.17
N GLU A 204 5.87 -10.74 -3.65
CA GLU A 204 7.04 -10.07 -3.07
C GLU A 204 6.66 -9.13 -1.92
N SER A 205 5.59 -8.35 -2.10
CA SER A 205 5.07 -7.47 -1.05
C SER A 205 3.59 -7.18 -1.26
N ALA A 206 2.89 -6.78 -0.21
CA ALA A 206 1.49 -6.42 -0.29
C ALA A 206 1.12 -5.32 0.69
N PHE A 207 0.04 -4.60 0.36
CA PHE A 207 -0.68 -3.72 1.29
C PHE A 207 -2.14 -4.16 1.41
N LEU A 208 -2.75 -3.81 2.52
CA LEU A 208 -4.17 -4.01 2.79
C LEU A 208 -4.79 -2.70 3.27
N PHE A 209 -5.78 -2.20 2.53
CA PHE A 209 -6.61 -1.07 2.93
C PHE A 209 -7.95 -1.60 3.41
N ALA A 210 -8.29 -1.30 4.65
CA ALA A 210 -9.48 -1.83 5.33
C ALA A 210 -10.64 -0.84 5.41
N GLY A 211 -10.41 0.43 5.01
CA GLY A 211 -11.37 1.51 5.26
C GLY A 211 -11.69 1.59 6.75
N ASP A 212 -12.97 1.58 7.06
CA ASP A 212 -13.47 1.58 8.45
C ASP A 212 -14.14 0.24 8.83
N LEU A 213 -13.76 -0.85 8.15
CA LEU A 213 -14.35 -2.17 8.42
C LEU A 213 -14.34 -2.49 9.92
N ASP A 214 -15.52 -2.81 10.45
CA ASP A 214 -15.67 -3.15 11.87
C ASP A 214 -15.23 -4.61 12.16
N THR A 215 -15.07 -4.96 13.45
CA THR A 215 -14.64 -6.29 13.88
C THR A 215 -15.59 -7.42 13.43
N VAL A 216 -16.87 -7.13 13.20
CA VAL A 216 -17.81 -8.12 12.66
C VAL A 216 -17.49 -8.41 11.18
N GLY A 217 -17.21 -7.34 10.42
CA GLY A 217 -16.75 -7.45 9.04
C GLY A 217 -15.37 -8.13 8.94
N GLU A 218 -14.43 -7.78 9.82
CA GLU A 218 -13.09 -8.42 9.90
C GLU A 218 -13.21 -9.94 10.13
N ASN A 219 -14.06 -10.37 11.07
CA ASN A 219 -14.28 -11.80 11.33
C ASN A 219 -14.83 -12.49 10.08
N ARG A 220 -15.80 -11.88 9.41
CA ARG A 220 -16.36 -12.46 8.18
C ARG A 220 -15.36 -12.49 7.03
N LEU A 221 -14.54 -11.44 6.90
CA LEU A 221 -13.45 -11.39 5.92
C LEU A 221 -12.44 -12.52 6.15
N MET A 222 -12.07 -12.79 7.42
CA MET A 222 -11.17 -13.89 7.77
C MET A 222 -11.73 -15.28 7.45
N GLU A 223 -13.04 -15.48 7.58
CA GLU A 223 -13.70 -16.73 7.19
C GLU A 223 -13.65 -16.96 5.67
N LEU A 224 -13.77 -15.88 4.90
CA LEU A 224 -13.88 -15.93 3.44
C LEU A 224 -12.52 -15.89 2.72
N SER A 225 -11.50 -15.33 3.34
CA SER A 225 -10.21 -15.09 2.71
C SER A 225 -9.15 -16.05 3.24
N ARG A 226 -8.44 -16.72 2.32
CA ARG A 226 -7.34 -17.63 2.68
C ARG A 226 -6.09 -16.89 3.10
N ASP A 227 -5.75 -15.82 2.39
CA ASP A 227 -4.57 -15.00 2.63
C ASP A 227 -4.97 -13.53 2.78
N LEU A 228 -4.67 -12.95 3.93
CA LEU A 228 -4.84 -11.54 4.25
C LEU A 228 -3.50 -10.89 4.58
N SER A 229 -2.39 -11.64 4.47
CA SER A 229 -1.07 -11.13 4.86
C SER A 229 -0.70 -9.90 4.02
N ALA A 230 -0.17 -8.88 4.66
CA ALA A 230 0.23 -7.63 4.03
C ALA A 230 1.40 -7.00 4.79
N ASP A 231 2.39 -6.48 4.07
CA ASP A 231 3.51 -5.77 4.68
C ASP A 231 3.09 -4.40 5.23
N LEU A 232 2.13 -3.75 4.57
CA LEU A 232 1.52 -2.48 5.00
C LEU A 232 0.03 -2.66 5.24
N LEU A 233 -0.42 -2.31 6.44
CA LEU A 233 -1.84 -2.22 6.78
C LEU A 233 -2.27 -0.77 6.91
N GLN A 234 -3.31 -0.35 6.18
CA GLN A 234 -4.10 0.81 6.60
C GLN A 234 -5.01 0.34 7.73
N VAL A 235 -4.80 0.92 8.91
CA VAL A 235 -5.49 0.56 10.14
C VAL A 235 -6.95 0.99 10.08
N GLY A 236 -7.85 0.05 10.32
CA GLY A 236 -9.29 0.30 10.18
C GLY A 236 -9.80 1.39 11.11
N HIS A 237 -10.73 2.19 10.59
CA HIS A 237 -11.53 3.17 11.34
C HIS A 237 -10.67 4.12 12.19
N HIS A 238 -9.61 4.65 11.60
CA HIS A 238 -8.68 5.60 12.23
C HIS A 238 -8.09 5.11 13.56
N GLY A 239 -8.06 3.80 13.80
CA GLY A 239 -7.64 3.22 15.07
C GLY A 239 -8.74 3.22 16.14
N SER A 240 -10.02 3.12 15.76
CA SER A 240 -11.16 2.88 16.65
C SER A 240 -11.06 1.52 17.35
N ALA A 241 -11.53 1.43 18.60
CA ALA A 241 -11.64 0.17 19.33
C ALA A 241 -12.59 -0.86 18.68
N GLY A 242 -13.52 -0.39 17.82
CA GLY A 242 -14.47 -1.22 17.06
C GLY A 242 -13.88 -1.88 15.83
N SER A 243 -12.60 -1.66 15.53
CA SER A 243 -11.87 -2.19 14.37
C SER A 243 -10.49 -2.68 14.77
N SER A 244 -9.76 -3.29 13.84
CA SER A 244 -8.39 -3.78 14.05
C SER A 244 -8.30 -4.74 15.23
N GLY A 245 -9.17 -5.77 15.22
CA GLY A 245 -9.19 -6.85 16.20
C GLY A 245 -7.89 -7.65 16.17
N LEU A 246 -7.41 -8.10 17.34
CA LEU A 246 -6.16 -8.86 17.42
C LEU A 246 -6.13 -10.11 16.51
N PRO A 247 -7.22 -10.91 16.36
CA PRO A 247 -7.24 -12.01 15.40
C PRO A 247 -7.03 -11.57 13.96
N PHE A 248 -7.63 -10.44 13.54
CA PHE A 248 -7.45 -9.87 12.21
C PHE A 248 -6.01 -9.40 12.02
N LEU A 249 -5.47 -8.63 12.95
CA LEU A 249 -4.08 -8.17 12.90
C LEU A 249 -3.08 -9.34 12.84
N ALA A 250 -3.34 -10.42 13.58
CA ALA A 250 -2.52 -11.63 13.55
C ALA A 250 -2.61 -12.40 12.22
N ARG A 251 -3.70 -12.24 11.45
CA ARG A 251 -3.84 -12.80 10.09
C ARG A 251 -3.17 -11.93 9.04
N VAL A 252 -3.19 -10.60 9.23
CA VAL A 252 -2.53 -9.65 8.32
C VAL A 252 -1.02 -9.67 8.50
N THR A 253 -0.52 -9.80 9.72
CA THR A 253 0.92 -9.81 10.06
C THR A 253 1.70 -8.62 9.45
N PRO A 254 1.24 -7.38 9.66
CA PRO A 254 1.84 -6.23 9.00
C PRO A 254 3.25 -5.93 9.56
N LYS A 255 4.16 -5.54 8.67
CA LYS A 255 5.45 -4.94 9.04
C LYS A 255 5.27 -3.46 9.42
N TYR A 256 4.38 -2.78 8.70
CA TYR A 256 4.07 -1.37 8.91
C TYR A 256 2.56 -1.15 8.99
N ALA A 257 2.17 -0.19 9.82
CA ALA A 257 0.80 0.22 9.99
C ALA A 257 0.66 1.73 9.73
N GLY A 258 -0.24 2.12 8.83
CA GLY A 258 -0.57 3.51 8.52
C GLY A 258 -1.94 3.87 9.08
N ILE A 259 -2.05 4.99 9.78
CA ILE A 259 -3.30 5.50 10.37
C ILE A 259 -3.57 6.90 9.83
N GLY A 260 -4.64 7.05 9.05
CA GLY A 260 -5.21 8.35 8.71
C GLY A 260 -6.04 8.85 9.90
N VAL A 261 -5.62 9.92 10.58
CA VAL A 261 -6.26 10.40 11.79
C VAL A 261 -5.92 11.87 12.05
N GLY A 262 -6.88 12.64 12.51
CA GLY A 262 -6.71 14.07 12.78
C GLY A 262 -6.09 14.37 14.13
N LYS A 263 -5.24 15.40 14.16
CA LYS A 263 -4.71 15.96 15.42
C LYS A 263 -5.84 16.46 16.30
N ASN A 264 -5.81 16.10 17.58
CA ASN A 264 -6.82 16.51 18.58
C ASN A 264 -8.27 16.15 18.18
N ASN A 265 -8.45 15.01 17.46
CA ASN A 265 -9.78 14.60 17.04
C ASN A 265 -10.71 14.30 18.23
N ARG A 266 -11.98 14.64 18.06
CA ARG A 266 -13.01 14.50 19.12
C ARG A 266 -13.30 13.06 19.55
N TYR A 267 -12.89 12.09 18.73
CA TYR A 267 -13.12 10.65 18.98
C TYR A 267 -12.05 10.04 19.88
N GLY A 268 -10.93 10.74 20.08
CA GLY A 268 -9.76 10.23 20.79
C GLY A 268 -9.14 9.03 20.09
N HIS A 269 -9.10 9.07 18.76
CA HIS A 269 -8.43 8.07 17.93
C HIS A 269 -6.97 8.47 17.68
N PRO A 270 -6.07 7.50 17.44
CA PRO A 270 -6.29 6.07 17.65
C PRO A 270 -6.39 5.75 19.14
N LYS A 271 -7.14 4.71 19.50
CA LYS A 271 -7.23 4.23 20.87
C LYS A 271 -5.93 3.55 21.28
N ASP A 272 -5.49 3.76 22.51
CA ASP A 272 -4.26 3.15 23.04
C ASP A 272 -4.26 1.63 22.94
N GLU A 273 -5.42 1.00 23.14
CA GLU A 273 -5.54 -0.45 22.98
C GLU A 273 -5.24 -0.92 21.55
N VAL A 274 -5.63 -0.14 20.52
CA VAL A 274 -5.34 -0.47 19.11
C VAL A 274 -3.85 -0.27 18.83
N VAL A 275 -3.27 0.83 19.31
CA VAL A 275 -1.82 1.07 19.19
C VAL A 275 -1.02 -0.04 19.88
N ASN A 276 -1.46 -0.51 21.04
CA ASN A 276 -0.81 -1.62 21.74
C ASN A 276 -0.93 -2.96 20.99
N LYS A 277 -2.09 -3.25 20.40
CA LYS A 277 -2.27 -4.42 19.51
C LYS A 277 -1.33 -4.33 18.28
N LEU A 278 -1.23 -3.15 17.67
CA LEU A 278 -0.31 -2.94 16.54
C LEU A 278 1.15 -3.16 16.94
N ARG A 279 1.60 -2.61 18.07
CA ARG A 279 2.96 -2.85 18.59
C ARG A 279 3.25 -4.33 18.80
N LEU A 280 2.26 -5.07 19.26
CA LEU A 280 2.39 -6.52 19.48
C LEU A 280 2.61 -7.27 18.17
N VAL A 281 1.90 -6.92 17.10
CA VAL A 281 1.98 -7.65 15.83
C VAL A 281 3.11 -7.18 14.93
N THR A 282 3.47 -5.90 14.96
CA THR A 282 4.62 -5.37 14.20
C THR A 282 5.96 -5.62 14.89
N GLY A 283 5.95 -5.87 16.21
CA GLY A 283 7.16 -6.01 17.01
C GLY A 283 7.90 -4.70 17.27
N ASP A 284 7.48 -3.58 16.67
CA ASP A 284 8.14 -2.27 16.82
C ASP A 284 7.11 -1.13 16.76
N SER A 285 7.23 -0.18 17.70
CA SER A 285 6.42 1.04 17.68
C SER A 285 6.82 2.03 16.58
N ALA A 286 8.06 1.97 16.11
CA ALA A 286 8.53 2.78 14.97
C ALA A 286 7.90 2.36 13.63
N ALA A 287 7.27 1.18 13.59
CA ALA A 287 6.53 0.69 12.43
C ALA A 287 5.11 1.27 12.29
N ILE A 288 4.66 2.11 13.25
CA ILE A 288 3.31 2.69 13.28
C ILE A 288 3.37 4.17 12.88
N TYR A 289 2.85 4.49 11.70
CA TYR A 289 2.80 5.84 11.13
C TYR A 289 1.40 6.42 11.26
N ARG A 290 1.31 7.69 11.67
CA ARG A 290 0.05 8.38 11.95
C ARG A 290 0.08 9.78 11.36
N THR A 291 -0.97 10.20 10.65
CA THR A 291 -1.02 11.54 10.02
C THR A 291 -1.07 12.67 11.05
N ASP A 292 -1.64 12.46 12.24
CA ASP A 292 -1.66 13.46 13.32
C ASP A 292 -0.29 13.74 13.96
N LEU A 293 0.67 12.83 13.80
CA LEU A 293 2.04 12.96 14.34
C LEU A 293 3.07 13.28 13.26
N HIS A 294 2.93 12.70 12.07
CA HIS A 294 3.94 12.73 11.02
C HIS A 294 3.54 13.63 9.83
N GLY A 295 2.30 14.19 9.82
CA GLY A 295 1.74 14.77 8.62
C GLY A 295 1.52 13.71 7.53
N SER A 296 1.58 14.09 6.27
CA SER A 296 1.56 13.11 5.18
C SER A 296 2.84 12.29 5.16
N PHE A 297 2.73 10.96 4.97
CA PHE A 297 3.88 10.04 4.90
C PHE A 297 3.68 9.01 3.79
N SER A 298 4.77 8.42 3.31
CA SER A 298 4.75 7.51 2.16
C SER A 298 5.49 6.22 2.44
N PHE A 299 5.11 5.18 1.69
CA PHE A 299 5.83 3.92 1.52
C PHE A 299 6.05 3.68 0.04
N GLU A 300 7.08 2.94 -0.32
CA GLU A 300 7.37 2.54 -1.70
C GLU A 300 7.45 1.02 -1.81
N MET A 301 6.70 0.46 -2.76
CA MET A 301 6.80 -0.94 -3.13
C MET A 301 7.65 -1.05 -4.40
N TRP A 302 8.84 -1.63 -4.26
CA TRP A 302 9.78 -1.81 -5.36
C TRP A 302 9.73 -3.25 -5.89
N PRO A 303 9.69 -3.45 -7.22
CA PRO A 303 9.84 -4.78 -7.81
C PRO A 303 11.16 -5.43 -7.38
N GLY A 304 11.11 -6.68 -6.89
CA GLY A 304 12.30 -7.42 -6.47
C GLY A 304 12.94 -7.01 -5.14
N VAL A 305 12.45 -5.94 -4.51
CA VAL A 305 12.97 -5.44 -3.21
C VAL A 305 11.93 -5.53 -2.11
N GLY A 306 10.68 -5.25 -2.46
CA GLY A 306 9.57 -5.22 -1.51
C GLY A 306 9.21 -3.82 -1.03
N LEU A 307 8.60 -3.72 0.17
CA LEU A 307 8.15 -2.46 0.76
C LEU A 307 9.28 -1.78 1.54
N VAL A 308 9.51 -0.51 1.23
CA VAL A 308 10.49 0.35 1.91
C VAL A 308 9.86 1.68 2.34
N ILE A 309 10.51 2.36 3.27
CA ILE A 309 10.19 3.73 3.69
C ILE A 309 11.19 4.64 3.00
N PRO A 310 10.74 5.61 2.17
CA PRO A 310 11.63 6.51 1.46
C PRO A 310 12.31 7.54 2.37
#